data_86befec70adc28775568df459ba17b73
#
_entry.id   86befec70adc28775568df459ba17b73
#
_cell.length_a   1.000
_cell.length_b   1.000
_cell.length_c   1.000
_cell.angle_alpha   90.00
_cell.angle_beta   90.00
_cell.angle_gamma   90.00
#
_symmetry.space_group_name_H-M   'P 1'
#
loop_
_entity.id
_entity.type
_entity.pdbx_description
1 polymer ?
#
loop_
_entity_poly.entity_id
_entity_poly.type
_entity_poly.pdbx_seq_one_letter_code
_entity_poly.pdbx_strand_id
1 'polypeptide(L)'
;FADCNYFPYVAVAVRSIVETASSENAYDVLVFTDADVRTSIRERLLDVTRGCSNVSLRLVVLEKTDLAPISGLFVGGLSAMTYGRLLLPSLLANYRRAIYLDVDIVVREDLAHLFGVDLKGNLLGAVKDEGVIRFPFPPQWREDILRECPDFDFGPYVNAGVLLMNLEGIRREKSMVRALELAVRNRFILCDQDALNIAFVHRLFLLPVQWNQCTKALPIEPSTGSPDVLGVHRGIVHFTEVKPWRDLRRNTLAWMWWDVASRTSYYRDFLLMAERTNRLVRAKVCDLLKLWIVTRADNRLARHKCPSFLFAAHLSKWRNKLVEKGLLAE
;
A
#
# COMPACT_ATOMS: atom_id res chain seq x y z
N PHE A 1 -4.51 8.04 5.68
CA PHE A 1 -4.01 9.39 5.93
C PHE A 1 -3.16 9.85 4.75
N ALA A 2 -3.47 11.03 4.20
CA ALA A 2 -2.77 11.55 3.03
C ALA A 2 -2.85 13.08 3.00
N ASP A 3 -1.74 13.74 2.69
CA ASP A 3 -1.79 15.14 2.27
C ASP A 3 -2.28 15.26 0.80
N CYS A 4 -2.57 16.47 0.35
CA CYS A 4 -3.15 16.69 -0.98
C CYS A 4 -2.23 16.23 -2.14
N ASN A 5 -0.92 16.11 -1.94
CA ASN A 5 0.02 15.63 -2.96
C ASN A 5 -0.12 14.10 -3.16
N TYR A 6 -0.63 13.40 -2.16
CA TYR A 6 -0.83 11.96 -2.21
C TYR A 6 -2.21 11.54 -2.76
N PHE A 7 -3.15 12.46 -2.96
CA PHE A 7 -4.49 12.12 -3.47
C PHE A 7 -4.52 11.40 -4.81
N PRO A 8 -3.65 11.66 -5.77
CA PRO A 8 -3.56 10.85 -6.97
C PRO A 8 -3.31 9.37 -6.66
N TYR A 9 -2.45 9.07 -5.70
CA TYR A 9 -2.12 7.69 -5.29
C TYR A 9 -3.25 7.06 -4.48
N VAL A 10 -3.91 7.85 -3.60
CA VAL A 10 -5.14 7.43 -2.91
C VAL A 10 -6.20 7.02 -3.93
N ALA A 11 -6.36 7.78 -5.01
CA ALA A 11 -7.32 7.46 -6.08
C ALA A 11 -7.06 6.08 -6.70
N VAL A 12 -5.80 5.69 -6.88
CA VAL A 12 -5.44 4.35 -7.39
C VAL A 12 -5.76 3.27 -6.37
N ALA A 13 -5.40 3.47 -5.10
CA ALA A 13 -5.73 2.51 -4.03
C ALA A 13 -7.25 2.33 -3.91
N VAL A 14 -8.02 3.41 -3.85
CA VAL A 14 -9.50 3.35 -3.78
C VAL A 14 -10.09 2.72 -5.03
N ARG A 15 -9.56 3.02 -6.23
CA ARG A 15 -10.02 2.38 -7.47
C ARG A 15 -9.85 0.86 -7.43
N SER A 16 -8.74 0.37 -6.89
CA SER A 16 -8.53 -1.07 -6.73
C SER A 16 -9.52 -1.69 -5.74
N ILE A 17 -9.92 -0.98 -4.68
CA ILE A 17 -10.98 -1.41 -3.75
C ILE A 17 -12.32 -1.51 -4.48
N VAL A 18 -12.69 -0.46 -5.23
CA VAL A 18 -13.95 -0.44 -6.00
C VAL A 18 -14.04 -1.62 -6.98
N GLU A 19 -12.93 -1.96 -7.64
CA GLU A 19 -12.89 -3.04 -8.63
C GLU A 19 -12.99 -4.45 -8.04
N THR A 20 -12.73 -4.59 -6.74
CA THR A 20 -12.77 -5.87 -6.04
C THR A 20 -13.91 -6.00 -5.04
N ALA A 21 -14.63 -4.90 -4.78
CA ALA A 21 -15.74 -4.85 -3.85
C ALA A 21 -16.93 -5.70 -4.33
N SER A 22 -17.38 -6.66 -3.52
CA SER A 22 -18.61 -7.40 -3.79
C SER A 22 -19.83 -6.50 -3.66
N SER A 23 -20.78 -6.65 -4.57
CA SER A 23 -22.06 -5.95 -4.49
C SER A 23 -22.94 -6.33 -3.29
N GLU A 24 -22.61 -7.44 -2.63
CA GLU A 24 -23.32 -7.91 -1.43
C GLU A 24 -22.90 -7.17 -0.15
N ASN A 25 -21.80 -6.41 -0.21
CA ASN A 25 -21.24 -5.69 0.93
C ASN A 25 -21.26 -4.18 0.70
N ALA A 26 -21.33 -3.42 1.78
CA ALA A 26 -21.19 -1.97 1.76
C ALA A 26 -19.83 -1.57 2.36
N TYR A 27 -19.13 -0.66 1.67
CA TYR A 27 -17.79 -0.22 2.06
C TYR A 27 -17.81 1.28 2.34
N ASP A 28 -17.29 1.66 3.50
CA ASP A 28 -17.11 3.05 3.91
C ASP A 28 -15.61 3.37 3.95
N VAL A 29 -15.13 4.03 2.91
CA VAL A 29 -13.71 4.38 2.75
C VAL A 29 -13.50 5.79 3.25
N LEU A 30 -12.66 5.94 4.28
CA LEU A 30 -12.33 7.21 4.91
C LEU A 30 -10.90 7.63 4.54
N VAL A 31 -10.76 8.81 3.97
CA VAL A 31 -9.46 9.43 3.69
C VAL A 31 -9.29 10.63 4.60
N PHE A 32 -8.34 10.54 5.54
CA PHE A 32 -8.01 11.62 6.45
C PHE A 32 -6.93 12.51 5.87
N THR A 33 -7.10 13.82 5.99
CA THR A 33 -6.15 14.83 5.49
C THR A 33 -6.00 15.99 6.49
N ASP A 34 -4.87 16.66 6.44
CA ASP A 34 -4.48 17.76 7.34
C ASP A 34 -4.82 19.15 6.80
N ALA A 35 -5.38 19.24 5.62
CA ALA A 35 -5.65 20.52 4.96
C ALA A 35 -6.98 20.53 4.24
N ASP A 36 -7.56 21.72 4.15
CA ASP A 36 -8.67 21.99 3.25
C ASP A 36 -8.27 21.75 1.81
N VAL A 37 -9.04 20.90 1.16
CA VAL A 37 -8.77 20.45 -0.19
C VAL A 37 -9.58 21.27 -1.17
N ARG A 38 -8.91 21.86 -2.16
CA ARG A 38 -9.59 22.59 -3.25
C ARG A 38 -10.69 21.71 -3.85
N THR A 39 -11.86 22.30 -4.07
CA THR A 39 -13.07 21.62 -4.58
C THR A 39 -12.77 20.73 -5.79
N SER A 40 -12.00 21.22 -6.76
CA SER A 40 -11.67 20.44 -7.97
C SER A 40 -10.83 19.18 -7.68
N ILE A 41 -9.96 19.20 -6.69
CA ILE A 41 -9.16 18.05 -6.26
C ILE A 41 -10.07 17.04 -5.51
N ARG A 42 -10.92 17.57 -4.63
CA ARG A 42 -11.91 16.77 -3.88
C ARG A 42 -12.87 16.04 -4.83
N GLU A 43 -13.48 16.76 -5.77
CA GLU A 43 -14.39 16.18 -6.75
C GLU A 43 -13.73 15.10 -7.58
N ARG A 44 -12.50 15.35 -8.02
CA ARG A 44 -11.72 14.41 -8.80
C ARG A 44 -11.36 13.14 -8.03
N LEU A 45 -11.11 13.24 -6.71
CA LEU A 45 -10.92 12.07 -5.86
C LEU A 45 -12.23 11.30 -5.67
N LEU A 46 -13.32 12.00 -5.38
CA LEU A 46 -14.64 11.38 -5.18
C LEU A 46 -15.19 10.73 -6.45
N ASP A 47 -14.76 11.18 -7.62
CA ASP A 47 -15.12 10.59 -8.92
C ASP A 47 -14.72 9.11 -9.05
N VAL A 48 -13.75 8.66 -8.27
CA VAL A 48 -13.26 7.26 -8.29
C VAL A 48 -14.35 6.26 -7.94
N THR A 49 -15.32 6.65 -7.10
CA THR A 49 -16.46 5.81 -6.70
C THR A 49 -17.73 6.09 -7.51
N ARG A 50 -17.65 6.96 -8.54
CA ARG A 50 -18.82 7.30 -9.36
C ARG A 50 -19.41 6.06 -10.00
N GLY A 51 -20.72 5.87 -9.84
CA GLY A 51 -21.45 4.71 -10.36
C GLY A 51 -21.40 3.47 -9.47
N CYS A 52 -20.72 3.52 -8.32
CA CYS A 52 -20.70 2.44 -7.33
C CYS A 52 -21.68 2.76 -6.22
N SER A 53 -22.72 1.97 -6.05
CA SER A 53 -23.75 2.19 -5.01
C SER A 53 -23.34 1.64 -3.65
N ASN A 54 -22.38 0.73 -3.61
CA ASN A 54 -21.96 0.00 -2.42
C ASN A 54 -20.59 0.46 -1.85
N VAL A 55 -19.90 1.40 -2.49
CA VAL A 55 -18.65 1.99 -2.00
C VAL A 55 -18.83 3.48 -1.78
N SER A 56 -18.79 3.91 -0.52
CA SER A 56 -18.79 5.31 -0.11
C SER A 56 -17.35 5.79 0.12
N LEU A 57 -16.97 6.92 -0.46
CA LEU A 57 -15.68 7.56 -0.23
C LEU A 57 -15.91 8.90 0.47
N ARG A 58 -15.33 9.07 1.65
CA ARG A 58 -15.44 10.29 2.44
C ARG A 58 -14.06 10.88 2.72
N LEU A 59 -13.93 12.17 2.45
CA LEU A 59 -12.73 12.93 2.82
C LEU A 59 -12.98 13.62 4.16
N VAL A 60 -12.16 13.30 5.15
CA VAL A 60 -12.24 13.83 6.51
C VAL A 60 -11.05 14.77 6.72
N VAL A 61 -11.34 16.06 6.88
CA VAL A 61 -10.31 17.06 7.21
C VAL A 61 -10.11 17.05 8.72
N LEU A 62 -8.87 16.83 9.14
CA LEU A 62 -8.47 16.80 10.54
C LEU A 62 -8.19 18.22 11.03
N GLU A 63 -8.66 18.54 12.23
CA GLU A 63 -8.34 19.78 12.90
C GLU A 63 -6.93 19.74 13.53
N LYS A 64 -6.36 20.89 13.84
CA LYS A 64 -5.07 20.99 14.53
C LYS A 64 -5.06 20.25 15.87
N THR A 65 -6.20 20.22 16.55
CA THR A 65 -6.41 19.48 17.80
C THR A 65 -6.30 17.98 17.62
N ASP A 66 -6.81 17.44 16.50
CA ASP A 66 -6.70 16.02 16.17
C ASP A 66 -5.25 15.62 15.89
N LEU A 67 -4.51 16.51 15.24
CA LEU A 67 -3.12 16.29 14.84
C LEU A 67 -2.11 16.63 15.94
N ALA A 68 -2.52 17.33 17.00
CA ALA A 68 -1.63 17.75 18.09
C ALA A 68 -0.76 16.61 18.65
N PRO A 69 -1.29 15.37 18.86
CA PRO A 69 -0.50 14.28 19.40
C PRO A 69 0.68 13.84 18.51
N ILE A 70 0.63 14.11 17.20
CA ILE A 70 1.65 13.70 16.22
C ILE A 70 2.39 14.89 15.59
N SER A 71 2.03 16.12 15.92
CA SER A 71 2.53 17.35 15.26
C SER A 71 4.05 17.55 15.37
N GLY A 72 4.69 16.98 16.39
CA GLY A 72 6.14 17.04 16.59
C GLY A 72 6.91 15.84 16.00
N LEU A 73 6.20 14.88 15.40
CA LEU A 73 6.80 13.67 14.86
C LEU A 73 7.23 13.90 13.41
N PHE A 74 8.54 13.99 13.20
CA PHE A 74 9.12 14.18 11.87
C PHE A 74 10.36 13.29 11.72
N VAL A 75 10.36 12.37 10.79
CA VAL A 75 11.49 11.47 10.55
C VAL A 75 11.82 11.42 9.07
N GLY A 76 13.05 11.79 8.71
CA GLY A 76 13.64 11.52 7.40
C GLY A 76 12.87 12.07 6.19
N GLY A 77 12.12 13.18 6.34
CA GLY A 77 11.31 13.77 5.26
C GLY A 77 9.91 13.16 5.10
N LEU A 78 9.50 12.27 6.00
CA LEU A 78 8.12 11.77 6.06
C LEU A 78 7.24 12.78 6.80
N SER A 79 6.04 13.01 6.28
CA SER A 79 5.02 13.83 6.94
C SER A 79 4.57 13.21 8.26
N ALA A 80 4.17 14.04 9.23
CA ALA A 80 3.50 13.59 10.47
C ALA A 80 2.27 12.70 10.17
N MET A 81 1.65 12.84 8.99
CA MET A 81 0.54 12.00 8.54
C MET A 81 0.88 10.49 8.49
N THR A 82 2.16 10.12 8.41
CA THR A 82 2.61 8.72 8.54
C THR A 82 2.18 8.11 9.87
N TYR A 83 2.20 8.93 10.94
CA TYR A 83 1.76 8.51 12.28
C TYR A 83 0.23 8.56 12.45
N GLY A 84 -0.51 9.04 11.47
CA GLY A 84 -1.97 9.21 11.53
C GLY A 84 -2.72 7.93 11.91
N ARG A 85 -2.20 6.75 11.49
CA ARG A 85 -2.81 5.45 11.87
C ARG A 85 -2.87 5.23 13.38
N LEU A 86 -2.01 5.87 14.16
CA LEU A 86 -2.03 5.81 15.62
C LEU A 86 -3.23 6.60 16.22
N LEU A 87 -3.83 7.51 15.45
CA LEU A 87 -4.98 8.30 15.87
C LEU A 87 -6.33 7.61 15.58
N LEU A 88 -6.34 6.54 14.77
CA LEU A 88 -7.59 5.91 14.32
C LEU A 88 -8.55 5.52 15.44
N PRO A 89 -8.12 4.94 16.58
CA PRO A 89 -9.08 4.56 17.61
C PRO A 89 -9.82 5.74 18.25
N SER A 90 -9.20 6.93 18.29
CA SER A 90 -9.86 8.16 18.79
C SER A 90 -10.74 8.80 17.71
N LEU A 91 -10.24 8.90 16.48
CA LEU A 91 -10.97 9.48 15.35
C LEU A 91 -12.21 8.66 14.96
N LEU A 92 -12.15 7.35 15.16
CA LEU A 92 -13.21 6.40 14.83
C LEU A 92 -13.94 5.89 16.08
N ALA A 93 -14.29 6.79 17.00
CA ALA A 93 -14.90 6.43 18.29
C ALA A 93 -16.18 5.57 18.16
N ASN A 94 -16.96 5.80 17.10
CA ASN A 94 -18.22 5.09 16.83
C ASN A 94 -18.03 3.77 16.07
N TYR A 95 -16.82 3.46 15.63
CA TYR A 95 -16.52 2.22 14.92
C TYR A 95 -15.93 1.18 15.88
N ARG A 96 -16.36 -0.07 15.74
CA ARG A 96 -15.84 -1.19 16.54
C ARG A 96 -14.62 -1.83 15.89
N ARG A 97 -14.52 -1.75 14.57
CA ARG A 97 -13.50 -2.41 13.76
C ARG A 97 -13.19 -1.60 12.52
N ALA A 98 -11.93 -1.64 12.06
CA ALA A 98 -11.52 -1.02 10.81
C ALA A 98 -10.36 -1.79 10.16
N ILE A 99 -10.22 -1.65 8.85
CA ILE A 99 -8.99 -1.96 8.12
C ILE A 99 -8.28 -0.63 7.84
N TYR A 100 -7.01 -0.53 8.23
CA TYR A 100 -6.12 0.53 7.79
C TYR A 100 -5.34 0.07 6.57
N LEU A 101 -5.19 0.96 5.61
CA LEU A 101 -4.44 0.72 4.38
C LEU A 101 -3.50 1.88 4.08
N ASP A 102 -2.25 1.58 3.74
CA ASP A 102 -1.36 2.56 3.13
C ASP A 102 -1.83 2.90 1.69
N VAL A 103 -1.32 3.99 1.13
CA VAL A 103 -1.76 4.48 -0.20
C VAL A 103 -1.01 3.83 -1.37
N ASP A 104 0.10 3.20 -1.11
CA ASP A 104 0.98 2.55 -2.08
C ASP A 104 0.66 1.06 -2.22
N ILE A 105 -0.62 0.77 -2.33
CA ILE A 105 -1.16 -0.59 -2.46
C ILE A 105 -2.01 -0.76 -3.73
N VAL A 106 -2.22 -2.01 -4.09
CA VAL A 106 -3.28 -2.44 -5.02
C VAL A 106 -4.03 -3.61 -4.40
N VAL A 107 -5.33 -3.42 -4.19
CA VAL A 107 -6.24 -4.45 -3.69
C VAL A 107 -6.67 -5.35 -4.86
N ARG A 108 -6.61 -6.66 -4.67
CA ARG A 108 -6.91 -7.68 -5.68
C ARG A 108 -7.91 -8.74 -5.21
N GLU A 109 -8.46 -8.53 -4.03
CA GLU A 109 -9.47 -9.39 -3.42
C GLU A 109 -10.42 -8.54 -2.58
N ASP A 110 -11.65 -8.98 -2.43
CA ASP A 110 -12.64 -8.29 -1.63
C ASP A 110 -12.17 -8.13 -0.17
N LEU A 111 -12.09 -6.89 0.28
CA LEU A 111 -11.68 -6.56 1.66
C LEU A 111 -12.65 -7.08 2.72
N ALA A 112 -13.88 -7.46 2.37
CA ALA A 112 -14.80 -8.10 3.31
C ALA A 112 -14.22 -9.41 3.86
N HIS A 113 -13.43 -10.15 3.07
CA HIS A 113 -12.74 -11.35 3.54
C HIS A 113 -11.71 -11.03 4.64
N LEU A 114 -10.93 -9.95 4.46
CA LEU A 114 -10.01 -9.48 5.50
C LEU A 114 -10.78 -8.96 6.72
N PHE A 115 -11.82 -8.16 6.48
CA PHE A 115 -12.63 -7.60 7.55
C PHE A 115 -13.28 -8.67 8.42
N GLY A 116 -13.66 -9.81 7.83
CA GLY A 116 -14.27 -10.96 8.50
C GLY A 116 -13.31 -11.84 9.30
N VAL A 117 -11.98 -11.65 9.20
CA VAL A 117 -10.99 -12.49 9.89
C VAL A 117 -11.17 -12.40 11.40
N ASP A 118 -11.35 -13.53 12.06
CA ASP A 118 -11.38 -13.59 13.53
C ASP A 118 -9.97 -13.39 14.11
N LEU A 119 -9.78 -12.34 14.88
CA LEU A 119 -8.51 -12.01 15.54
C LEU A 119 -8.21 -12.89 16.76
N LYS A 120 -9.06 -13.86 17.11
CA LYS A 120 -8.88 -14.79 18.24
C LYS A 120 -8.60 -14.06 19.56
N GLY A 121 -9.34 -12.99 19.82
CA GLY A 121 -9.19 -12.16 21.01
C GLY A 121 -8.02 -11.15 20.95
N ASN A 122 -7.22 -11.13 19.89
CA ASN A 122 -6.20 -10.11 19.69
C ASN A 122 -6.80 -8.76 19.28
N LEU A 123 -5.99 -7.72 19.38
CA LEU A 123 -6.40 -6.35 19.10
C LEU A 123 -6.05 -5.89 17.70
N LEU A 124 -4.93 -6.39 17.19
CA LEU A 124 -4.35 -5.97 15.92
C LEU A 124 -4.02 -7.19 15.06
N GLY A 125 -4.53 -7.23 13.84
CA GLY A 125 -4.14 -8.19 12.81
C GLY A 125 -3.21 -7.52 11.81
N ALA A 126 -2.05 -8.12 11.53
CA ALA A 126 -1.10 -7.63 10.54
C ALA A 126 -0.27 -8.76 9.94
N VAL A 127 0.36 -8.50 8.80
CA VAL A 127 1.21 -9.46 8.10
C VAL A 127 2.66 -9.28 8.52
N LYS A 128 3.37 -10.38 8.71
CA LYS A 128 4.81 -10.41 9.03
C LYS A 128 5.62 -9.64 7.99
N ASP A 129 6.54 -8.80 8.44
CA ASP A 129 7.44 -8.04 7.57
C ASP A 129 8.70 -8.84 7.23
N GLU A 130 8.60 -9.70 6.22
CA GLU A 130 9.73 -10.49 5.74
C GLU A 130 10.89 -9.61 5.23
N GLY A 131 10.61 -8.39 4.77
CA GLY A 131 11.63 -7.45 4.35
C GLY A 131 12.53 -7.00 5.50
N VAL A 132 11.94 -6.73 6.66
CA VAL A 132 12.69 -6.37 7.88
C VAL A 132 13.52 -7.53 8.40
N ILE A 133 12.99 -8.76 8.29
CA ILE A 133 13.66 -9.95 8.81
C ILE A 133 14.83 -10.36 7.93
N ARG A 134 14.70 -10.24 6.61
CA ARG A 134 15.73 -10.68 5.64
C ARG A 134 16.85 -9.68 5.44
N PHE A 135 16.57 -8.38 5.57
CA PHE A 135 17.57 -7.35 5.32
C PHE A 135 18.23 -6.87 6.62
N PRO A 136 19.55 -6.69 6.63
CA PRO A 136 20.25 -6.23 7.82
C PRO A 136 19.86 -4.79 8.14
N PHE A 137 19.33 -4.59 9.33
CA PHE A 137 19.17 -3.27 9.92
C PHE A 137 20.40 -2.94 10.78
N PRO A 138 20.69 -1.63 11.00
CA PRO A 138 21.74 -1.23 11.94
C PRO A 138 21.50 -1.86 13.31
N PRO A 139 22.57 -2.27 14.04
CA PRO A 139 22.43 -2.83 15.40
C PRO A 139 21.59 -1.96 16.33
N GLN A 140 21.71 -0.64 16.21
CA GLN A 140 20.95 0.36 16.95
C GLN A 140 19.43 0.14 16.85
N TRP A 141 18.90 -0.30 15.73
CA TRP A 141 17.47 -0.60 15.57
C TRP A 141 16.98 -1.65 16.56
N ARG A 142 17.74 -2.74 16.72
CA ARG A 142 17.39 -3.79 17.72
C ARG A 142 17.54 -3.29 19.15
N GLU A 143 18.60 -2.54 19.42
CA GLU A 143 18.87 -1.96 20.75
C GLU A 143 17.76 -1.01 21.17
N ASP A 144 17.26 -0.17 20.28
CA ASP A 144 16.17 0.77 20.56
C ASP A 144 14.86 0.04 20.90
N ILE A 145 14.55 -1.03 20.18
CA ILE A 145 13.37 -1.87 20.46
C ILE A 145 13.53 -2.60 21.80
N LEU A 146 14.67 -3.25 22.03
CA LEU A 146 14.94 -4.00 23.26
C LEU A 146 15.02 -3.11 24.50
N ARG A 147 15.35 -1.82 24.36
CA ARG A 147 15.29 -0.86 25.47
C ARG A 147 13.88 -0.66 25.98
N GLU A 148 12.89 -0.66 25.09
CA GLU A 148 11.47 -0.48 25.43
C GLU A 148 10.76 -1.80 25.73
N CYS A 149 11.24 -2.92 25.18
CA CYS A 149 10.71 -4.25 25.38
C CYS A 149 11.87 -5.27 25.38
N PRO A 150 12.49 -5.54 26.56
CA PRO A 150 13.69 -6.39 26.68
C PRO A 150 13.51 -7.81 26.13
N ASP A 151 12.31 -8.37 26.23
CA ASP A 151 11.98 -9.73 25.77
C ASP A 151 11.32 -9.74 24.39
N PHE A 152 11.52 -8.68 23.57
CA PHE A 152 10.89 -8.57 22.26
C PHE A 152 11.36 -9.67 21.30
N ASP A 153 10.41 -10.48 20.81
CA ASP A 153 10.67 -11.45 19.75
C ASP A 153 10.53 -10.78 18.37
N PHE A 154 11.63 -10.74 17.63
CA PHE A 154 11.65 -10.19 16.25
C PHE A 154 11.05 -11.14 15.21
N GLY A 155 10.83 -12.40 15.56
CA GLY A 155 10.27 -13.41 14.65
C GLY A 155 8.91 -13.02 14.06
N PRO A 156 7.92 -12.58 14.87
CA PRO A 156 6.61 -12.14 14.41
C PRO A 156 6.52 -10.64 14.11
N TYR A 157 7.64 -9.93 13.87
CA TYR A 157 7.62 -8.50 13.52
C TYR A 157 6.77 -8.25 12.28
N VAL A 158 5.82 -7.30 12.36
CA VAL A 158 4.82 -7.07 11.32
C VAL A 158 4.98 -5.72 10.61
N ASN A 159 4.52 -5.68 9.35
CA ASN A 159 4.41 -4.47 8.56
C ASN A 159 3.14 -3.70 8.92
N ALA A 160 3.25 -2.37 9.06
CA ALA A 160 2.17 -1.49 9.47
C ALA A 160 1.28 -0.95 8.32
N GLY A 161 1.54 -1.33 7.08
CA GLY A 161 0.82 -0.77 5.92
C GLY A 161 -0.58 -1.36 5.68
N VAL A 162 -0.87 -2.54 6.25
CA VAL A 162 -2.21 -3.14 6.27
C VAL A 162 -2.48 -3.66 7.67
N LEU A 163 -3.49 -3.09 8.33
CA LEU A 163 -3.83 -3.42 9.71
C LEU A 163 -5.34 -3.70 9.83
N LEU A 164 -5.70 -4.83 10.41
CA LEU A 164 -7.05 -5.12 10.84
C LEU A 164 -7.16 -4.79 12.33
N MET A 165 -7.96 -3.81 12.69
CA MET A 165 -8.03 -3.25 14.03
C MET A 165 -9.34 -3.59 14.74
N ASN A 166 -9.25 -4.16 15.96
CA ASN A 166 -10.35 -4.17 16.92
C ASN A 166 -10.34 -2.84 17.69
N LEU A 167 -10.94 -1.80 17.11
CA LEU A 167 -10.91 -0.44 17.66
C LEU A 167 -11.50 -0.35 19.07
N GLU A 168 -12.56 -1.11 19.35
CA GLU A 168 -13.19 -1.15 20.68
C GLU A 168 -12.23 -1.72 21.73
N GLY A 169 -11.60 -2.85 21.44
CA GLY A 169 -10.60 -3.47 22.32
C GLY A 169 -9.36 -2.58 22.49
N ILE A 170 -8.88 -1.98 21.41
CA ILE A 170 -7.73 -1.05 21.43
C ILE A 170 -7.99 0.15 22.34
N ARG A 171 -9.19 0.76 22.25
CA ARG A 171 -9.58 1.86 23.14
C ARG A 171 -9.65 1.42 24.60
N ARG A 172 -10.27 0.28 24.88
CA ARG A 172 -10.41 -0.26 26.23
C ARG A 172 -9.06 -0.55 26.89
N GLU A 173 -8.11 -1.11 26.13
CA GLU A 173 -6.78 -1.49 26.65
C GLU A 173 -5.74 -0.37 26.48
N LYS A 174 -6.10 0.74 25.82
CA LYS A 174 -5.22 1.91 25.55
C LYS A 174 -3.93 1.56 24.80
N SER A 175 -3.91 0.45 24.05
CA SER A 175 -2.71 -0.05 23.37
C SER A 175 -2.17 0.94 22.34
N MET A 176 -3.07 1.67 21.63
CA MET A 176 -2.64 2.69 20.67
C MET A 176 -2.11 3.96 21.34
N VAL A 177 -2.58 4.28 22.55
CA VAL A 177 -2.01 5.38 23.35
C VAL A 177 -0.57 5.04 23.70
N ARG A 178 -0.29 3.80 24.12
CA ARG A 178 1.07 3.32 24.36
C ARG A 178 1.94 3.41 23.09
N ALA A 179 1.43 3.01 21.93
CA ALA A 179 2.16 3.13 20.66
C ALA A 179 2.52 4.58 20.35
N LEU A 180 1.59 5.51 20.55
CA LEU A 180 1.81 6.94 20.36
C LEU A 180 2.87 7.48 21.34
N GLU A 181 2.80 7.14 22.62
CA GLU A 181 3.80 7.52 23.63
C GLU A 181 5.19 7.03 23.26
N LEU A 182 5.30 5.78 22.79
CA LEU A 182 6.54 5.20 22.30
C LEU A 182 7.10 5.98 21.10
N ALA A 183 6.24 6.29 20.12
CA ALA A 183 6.62 7.06 18.93
C ALA A 183 7.07 8.48 19.26
N VAL A 184 6.45 9.13 20.24
CA VAL A 184 6.82 10.48 20.70
C VAL A 184 8.14 10.47 21.45
N ARG A 185 8.36 9.48 22.31
CA ARG A 185 9.56 9.39 23.17
C ARG A 185 10.80 8.92 22.41
N ASN A 186 10.61 8.08 21.39
CA ASN A 186 11.70 7.45 20.67
C ASN A 186 11.72 7.88 19.20
N ARG A 187 12.94 7.97 18.63
CA ARG A 187 13.14 8.17 17.19
C ARG A 187 13.45 6.84 16.53
N PHE A 188 12.44 5.97 16.48
CA PHE A 188 12.58 4.66 15.88
C PHE A 188 12.92 4.76 14.38
N ILE A 189 13.70 3.80 13.88
CA ILE A 189 14.11 3.73 12.46
C ILE A 189 12.91 3.51 11.55
N LEU A 190 12.00 2.62 11.96
CA LEU A 190 10.75 2.34 11.22
C LEU A 190 9.55 3.09 11.82
N CYS A 191 9.81 4.22 12.48
CA CYS A 191 8.80 5.18 12.93
C CYS A 191 7.68 4.53 13.77
N ASP A 192 6.46 4.67 13.30
CA ASP A 192 5.25 4.13 13.92
C ASP A 192 5.17 2.60 13.85
N GLN A 193 5.80 1.96 12.86
CA GLN A 193 5.83 0.51 12.75
C GLN A 193 6.53 -0.15 13.95
N ASP A 194 7.69 0.39 14.39
CA ASP A 194 8.39 -0.11 15.57
C ASP A 194 7.53 0.08 16.83
N ALA A 195 6.94 1.27 16.98
CA ALA A 195 6.07 1.58 18.12
C ALA A 195 4.83 0.64 18.19
N LEU A 196 4.22 0.33 17.04
CA LEU A 196 3.10 -0.62 16.96
C LEU A 196 3.54 -2.03 17.34
N ASN A 197 4.66 -2.51 16.81
CA ASN A 197 5.17 -3.84 17.11
C ASN A 197 5.43 -4.01 18.62
N ILE A 198 6.01 -3.00 19.29
CA ILE A 198 6.24 -3.02 20.74
C ILE A 198 4.92 -2.95 21.52
N ALA A 199 4.03 -2.03 21.15
CA ALA A 199 2.79 -1.81 21.90
C ALA A 199 1.81 -2.98 21.84
N PHE A 200 1.84 -3.75 20.75
CA PHE A 200 0.92 -4.86 20.50
C PHE A 200 1.58 -6.25 20.59
N VAL A 201 2.81 -6.37 21.10
CA VAL A 201 3.59 -7.61 21.09
C VAL A 201 2.81 -8.86 21.59
N HIS A 202 1.93 -8.70 22.60
CA HIS A 202 1.11 -9.79 23.14
C HIS A 202 -0.36 -9.76 22.66
N ARG A 203 -0.72 -8.86 21.75
CA ARG A 203 -2.09 -8.65 21.26
C ARG A 203 -2.15 -8.60 19.75
N LEU A 204 -1.17 -9.21 19.10
CA LEU A 204 -1.01 -9.26 17.66
C LEU A 204 -1.48 -10.61 17.10
N PHE A 205 -2.26 -10.58 16.04
CA PHE A 205 -2.66 -11.74 15.23
C PHE A 205 -1.94 -11.68 13.88
N LEU A 206 -1.20 -12.73 13.54
CA LEU A 206 -0.55 -12.82 12.25
C LEU A 206 -1.56 -13.17 11.16
N LEU A 207 -1.79 -12.23 10.25
CA LEU A 207 -2.61 -12.43 9.06
C LEU A 207 -1.86 -13.25 8.00
N PRO A 208 -2.58 -14.00 7.15
CA PRO A 208 -2.00 -14.62 5.97
C PRO A 208 -1.28 -13.59 5.07
N VAL A 209 -0.14 -13.99 4.48
CA VAL A 209 0.76 -13.11 3.70
C VAL A 209 0.05 -12.39 2.54
N GLN A 210 -0.97 -12.99 1.97
CA GLN A 210 -1.75 -12.40 0.87
C GLN A 210 -2.33 -11.01 1.21
N TRP A 211 -2.59 -10.73 2.49
CA TRP A 211 -3.18 -9.46 2.90
C TRP A 211 -2.19 -8.29 3.00
N ASN A 212 -0.89 -8.54 2.82
CA ASN A 212 0.10 -7.47 2.70
C ASN A 212 1.38 -8.00 2.02
N GLN A 213 1.32 -8.24 0.72
CA GLN A 213 2.44 -8.75 -0.06
C GLN A 213 3.40 -7.60 -0.37
N CYS A 214 4.36 -7.38 0.52
CA CYS A 214 5.38 -6.33 0.37
C CYS A 214 6.32 -6.66 -0.78
N THR A 215 6.42 -5.78 -1.77
CA THR A 215 7.25 -6.02 -2.97
C THR A 215 8.73 -6.17 -2.66
N LYS A 216 9.22 -5.58 -1.57
CA LYS A 216 10.59 -5.76 -1.06
C LYS A 216 10.91 -7.23 -0.70
N ALA A 217 9.92 -7.95 -0.20
CA ALA A 217 10.10 -9.31 0.31
C ALA A 217 9.85 -10.38 -0.76
N LEU A 218 9.25 -10.02 -1.89
CA LEU A 218 9.01 -10.96 -2.97
C LEU A 218 10.33 -11.36 -3.64
N PRO A 219 10.52 -12.67 -3.95
CA PRO A 219 11.69 -13.09 -4.68
C PRO A 219 11.70 -12.41 -6.06
N ILE A 220 12.77 -11.66 -6.32
CA ILE A 220 13.05 -11.08 -7.63
C ILE A 220 13.75 -12.17 -8.42
N GLU A 221 13.00 -13.09 -9.01
CA GLU A 221 13.49 -13.97 -10.06
C GLU A 221 13.22 -13.30 -11.41
N PRO A 222 14.23 -12.77 -12.09
CA PRO A 222 14.05 -12.04 -13.36
C PRO A 222 13.49 -12.93 -14.47
N SER A 223 13.62 -14.26 -14.35
CA SER A 223 13.35 -15.22 -15.43
C SER A 223 11.91 -15.71 -15.52
N THR A 224 11.07 -15.46 -14.52
CA THR A 224 9.73 -16.06 -14.48
C THR A 224 8.63 -15.04 -14.14
N GLY A 225 8.78 -13.80 -14.50
CA GLY A 225 7.93 -12.65 -14.16
C GLY A 225 6.41 -12.75 -14.37
N SER A 226 5.84 -13.93 -14.36
CA SER A 226 4.41 -14.14 -14.27
C SER A 226 3.96 -13.97 -12.81
N PRO A 227 2.90 -13.17 -12.53
CA PRO A 227 2.26 -13.09 -11.22
C PRO A 227 1.88 -14.47 -10.66
N ASP A 228 1.62 -15.43 -11.54
CA ASP A 228 1.27 -16.80 -11.20
C ASP A 228 2.40 -17.50 -10.44
N VAL A 229 3.64 -17.27 -10.82
CA VAL A 229 4.81 -17.84 -10.16
C VAL A 229 5.09 -17.15 -8.80
N LEU A 230 4.71 -15.89 -8.66
CA LEU A 230 4.90 -15.14 -7.41
C LEU A 230 3.74 -15.30 -6.41
N GLY A 231 2.68 -16.04 -6.75
CA GLY A 231 1.51 -16.22 -5.89
C GLY A 231 0.72 -14.92 -5.59
N VAL A 232 0.90 -13.88 -6.44
CA VAL A 232 0.36 -12.52 -6.20
C VAL A 232 -1.01 -12.33 -6.84
N HIS A 233 -1.87 -13.37 -6.79
CA HIS A 233 -3.18 -13.31 -7.47
C HIS A 233 -4.29 -12.68 -6.66
N ARG A 234 -4.19 -12.75 -5.35
CA ARG A 234 -5.24 -12.36 -4.40
C ARG A 234 -4.69 -11.44 -3.33
N GLY A 235 -5.58 -10.85 -2.55
CA GLY A 235 -5.24 -10.05 -1.40
C GLY A 235 -4.76 -8.64 -1.76
N ILE A 236 -3.66 -8.19 -1.18
CA ILE A 236 -3.14 -6.82 -1.31
C ILE A 236 -1.66 -6.88 -1.69
N VAL A 237 -1.30 -6.21 -2.78
CA VAL A 237 0.09 -5.92 -3.16
C VAL A 237 0.47 -4.57 -2.58
N HIS A 238 1.55 -4.53 -1.80
CA HIS A 238 2.06 -3.33 -1.15
C HIS A 238 3.43 -2.97 -1.73
N PHE A 239 3.53 -1.84 -2.39
CA PHE A 239 4.74 -1.37 -3.07
C PHE A 239 5.70 -0.69 -2.10
N THR A 240 6.24 -1.48 -1.17
CA THR A 240 7.27 -1.04 -0.25
C THR A 240 8.57 -0.71 -0.97
N GLU A 241 9.35 0.30 -0.52
CA GLU A 241 10.59 0.84 -1.09
C GLU A 241 10.40 1.57 -2.42
N VAL A 242 10.53 0.87 -3.55
CA VAL A 242 10.49 1.48 -4.88
C VAL A 242 9.03 1.61 -5.31
N LYS A 243 8.55 2.85 -5.31
CA LYS A 243 7.16 3.13 -5.70
C LYS A 243 6.98 2.97 -7.21
N PRO A 244 5.88 2.34 -7.67
CA PRO A 244 5.62 2.07 -9.09
C PRO A 244 5.57 3.32 -9.96
N TRP A 245 5.24 4.47 -9.40
CA TRP A 245 5.23 5.76 -10.07
C TRP A 245 6.58 6.47 -10.12
N ARG A 246 7.59 5.95 -9.39
CA ARG A 246 8.95 6.52 -9.39
C ARG A 246 9.90 5.78 -10.32
N ASP A 247 9.84 4.46 -10.37
CA ASP A 247 10.72 3.65 -11.20
C ASP A 247 10.08 2.30 -11.57
N LEU A 248 9.63 2.23 -12.82
CA LEU A 248 9.01 1.01 -13.39
C LEU A 248 9.99 -0.17 -13.51
N ARG A 249 11.29 0.14 -13.68
CA ARG A 249 12.30 -0.89 -13.98
C ARG A 249 12.70 -1.69 -12.74
N ARG A 250 12.62 -1.05 -11.57
CA ARG A 250 13.05 -1.64 -10.30
C ARG A 250 11.94 -2.35 -9.54
N ASN A 251 10.71 -2.35 -10.08
CA ASN A 251 9.58 -3.03 -9.46
C ASN A 251 8.83 -3.84 -10.52
N THR A 252 9.03 -5.15 -10.50
CA THR A 252 8.44 -6.09 -11.47
C THR A 252 6.92 -6.11 -11.45
N LEU A 253 6.29 -5.70 -10.36
CA LEU A 253 4.84 -5.62 -10.19
C LEU A 253 4.27 -4.22 -10.45
N ALA A 254 5.11 -3.25 -10.81
CA ALA A 254 4.66 -1.87 -11.06
C ALA A 254 3.51 -1.78 -12.07
N TRP A 255 3.47 -2.69 -13.05
CA TRP A 255 2.40 -2.78 -14.04
C TRP A 255 1.01 -2.95 -13.41
N MET A 256 0.89 -3.63 -12.28
CA MET A 256 -0.40 -3.80 -11.59
C MET A 256 -0.95 -2.45 -11.11
N TRP A 257 -0.07 -1.61 -10.58
CA TRP A 257 -0.43 -0.27 -10.15
C TRP A 257 -0.81 0.61 -11.33
N TRP A 258 -0.03 0.57 -12.42
CA TRP A 258 -0.28 1.35 -13.62
C TRP A 258 -1.55 0.90 -14.36
N ASP A 259 -1.88 -0.38 -14.33
CA ASP A 259 -3.13 -0.91 -14.87
C ASP A 259 -4.34 -0.29 -14.14
N VAL A 260 -4.33 -0.26 -12.81
CA VAL A 260 -5.37 0.41 -12.02
C VAL A 260 -5.37 1.93 -12.24
N ALA A 261 -4.19 2.55 -12.22
CA ALA A 261 -4.03 3.99 -12.44
C ALA A 261 -4.64 4.45 -13.77
N SER A 262 -4.54 3.62 -14.82
CA SER A 262 -5.11 3.91 -16.15
C SER A 262 -6.64 4.09 -16.15
N ARG A 263 -7.31 3.64 -15.11
CA ARG A 263 -8.77 3.76 -14.92
C ARG A 263 -9.16 4.86 -13.93
N THR A 264 -8.21 5.73 -13.57
CA THR A 264 -8.45 6.92 -12.74
C THR A 264 -8.36 8.20 -13.57
N SER A 265 -9.02 9.25 -13.11
CA SER A 265 -8.91 10.58 -13.71
C SER A 265 -7.50 11.17 -13.60
N TYR A 266 -6.63 10.60 -12.78
CA TYR A 266 -5.24 11.03 -12.54
C TYR A 266 -4.22 10.41 -13.51
N TYR A 267 -4.62 9.50 -14.40
CA TYR A 267 -3.68 8.79 -15.28
C TYR A 267 -2.80 9.72 -16.11
N ARG A 268 -3.41 10.78 -16.71
CA ARG A 268 -2.66 11.77 -17.49
C ARG A 268 -1.60 12.49 -16.64
N ASP A 269 -1.91 12.79 -15.39
CA ASP A 269 -0.97 13.48 -14.50
C ASP A 269 0.23 12.56 -14.16
N PHE A 270 -0.02 11.28 -13.95
CA PHE A 270 1.05 10.30 -13.77
C PHE A 270 1.97 10.19 -14.98
N LEU A 271 1.41 10.19 -16.21
CA LEU A 271 2.22 10.19 -17.42
C LEU A 271 3.08 11.45 -17.53
N LEU A 272 2.51 12.64 -17.26
CA LEU A 272 3.26 13.91 -17.27
C LEU A 272 4.32 13.96 -16.18
N MET A 273 4.04 13.40 -14.99
CA MET A 273 5.00 13.29 -13.93
C MET A 273 6.15 12.34 -14.30
N ALA A 274 5.85 11.21 -14.93
CA ALA A 274 6.83 10.26 -15.42
C ALA A 274 7.76 10.88 -16.48
N GLU A 275 7.24 11.74 -17.35
CA GLU A 275 8.04 12.51 -18.31
C GLU A 275 8.98 13.52 -17.62
N ARG A 276 8.51 14.20 -16.58
CA ARG A 276 9.27 15.22 -15.84
C ARG A 276 10.35 14.61 -14.96
N THR A 277 10.13 13.46 -14.39
CA THR A 277 11.14 12.79 -13.58
C THR A 277 12.14 12.10 -14.50
N ASN A 278 13.26 12.72 -14.79
CA ASN A 278 14.38 12.30 -15.67
C ASN A 278 14.75 10.79 -15.67
N ARG A 279 14.05 9.96 -14.95
CA ARG A 279 14.22 8.51 -14.82
C ARG A 279 13.45 7.70 -15.88
N LEU A 280 12.40 8.32 -16.48
CA LEU A 280 11.62 7.79 -17.60
C LEU A 280 11.82 8.61 -18.88
N VAL A 281 12.68 9.61 -18.85
CA VAL A 281 12.90 10.64 -19.90
C VAL A 281 13.25 10.08 -21.29
N ARG A 282 13.55 8.82 -21.40
CA ARG A 282 13.81 8.21 -22.71
C ARG A 282 12.69 7.28 -23.19
N ALA A 283 11.69 7.01 -22.36
CA ALA A 283 10.51 6.26 -22.78
C ALA A 283 9.49 7.23 -23.39
N LYS A 284 9.39 7.26 -24.70
CA LYS A 284 8.26 7.90 -25.38
C LYS A 284 6.96 7.25 -24.85
N VAL A 285 5.86 8.00 -24.78
CA VAL A 285 4.51 7.47 -24.38
C VAL A 285 4.20 6.14 -25.10
N CYS A 286 4.67 5.99 -26.37
CA CYS A 286 4.60 4.75 -27.13
C CYS A 286 5.30 3.56 -26.46
N ASP A 287 6.36 3.77 -25.69
CA ASP A 287 7.10 2.68 -25.04
C ASP A 287 6.38 2.23 -23.77
N LEU A 288 5.73 3.15 -23.04
CA LEU A 288 4.85 2.83 -21.90
C LEU A 288 3.60 2.06 -22.35
N LEU A 289 3.02 2.45 -23.50
CA LEU A 289 1.94 1.71 -24.13
C LEU A 289 2.37 0.31 -24.57
N LYS A 290 3.57 0.17 -25.13
CA LYS A 290 4.14 -1.13 -25.49
C LYS A 290 4.41 -1.99 -24.26
N LEU A 291 4.95 -1.41 -23.19
CA LEU A 291 5.14 -2.08 -21.91
C LEU A 291 3.81 -2.61 -21.37
N TRP A 292 2.77 -1.77 -21.37
CA TRP A 292 1.43 -2.16 -20.95
C TRP A 292 0.85 -3.30 -21.82
N ILE A 293 1.02 -3.21 -23.16
CA ILE A 293 0.56 -4.26 -24.08
C ILE A 293 1.31 -5.56 -23.84
N VAL A 294 2.64 -5.52 -23.68
CA VAL A 294 3.47 -6.70 -23.47
C VAL A 294 3.10 -7.37 -22.14
N THR A 295 3.03 -6.62 -21.04
CA THR A 295 2.68 -7.16 -19.73
C THR A 295 1.26 -7.71 -19.65
N ARG A 296 0.29 -7.08 -20.37
CA ARG A 296 -1.08 -7.59 -20.47
C ARG A 296 -1.22 -8.81 -21.37
N ALA A 297 -0.41 -8.87 -22.41
CA ALA A 297 -0.38 -10.02 -23.32
C ALA A 297 0.26 -11.23 -22.65
N ASP A 298 1.37 -11.07 -21.92
CA ASP A 298 2.00 -12.14 -21.14
C ASP A 298 0.99 -12.74 -20.14
N ASN A 299 0.18 -11.92 -19.49
CA ASN A 299 -0.88 -12.36 -18.58
C ASN A 299 -2.06 -13.07 -19.29
N ARG A 300 -2.40 -12.68 -20.53
CA ARG A 300 -3.44 -13.38 -21.30
C ARG A 300 -2.93 -14.69 -21.90
N LEU A 301 -1.66 -14.72 -22.32
CA LEU A 301 -1.00 -15.91 -22.84
C LEU A 301 -0.88 -17.00 -21.79
N ALA A 302 -0.66 -16.65 -20.52
CA ALA A 302 -0.67 -17.58 -19.39
C ALA A 302 -2.06 -18.19 -19.13
N ARG A 303 -3.16 -17.50 -19.53
CA ARG A 303 -4.54 -17.95 -19.28
C ARG A 303 -5.21 -18.66 -20.47
N HIS A 304 -4.76 -18.42 -21.69
CA HIS A 304 -5.39 -18.97 -22.91
C HIS A 304 -4.34 -19.48 -23.89
N LYS A 305 -4.38 -20.78 -24.14
CA LYS A 305 -3.58 -21.41 -25.20
C LYS A 305 -4.00 -20.81 -26.56
N CYS A 306 -3.09 -20.08 -27.17
CA CYS A 306 -3.03 -19.61 -28.55
C CYS A 306 -3.32 -18.12 -28.83
N PRO A 307 -2.29 -17.32 -29.14
CA PRO A 307 -2.41 -16.17 -30.03
C PRO A 307 -1.89 -16.54 -31.43
N SER A 308 -2.30 -15.76 -32.45
CA SER A 308 -1.74 -15.92 -33.76
C SER A 308 -0.20 -15.72 -33.72
N PHE A 309 0.53 -16.53 -34.47
CA PHE A 309 2.00 -16.52 -34.60
C PHE A 309 2.57 -15.11 -34.87
N LEU A 310 1.86 -14.30 -35.66
CA LEU A 310 2.23 -12.91 -35.95
C LEU A 310 2.17 -11.98 -34.75
N PHE A 311 1.21 -12.17 -33.83
CA PHE A 311 1.08 -11.35 -32.63
C PHE A 311 2.18 -11.69 -31.64
N ALA A 312 2.51 -12.97 -31.48
CA ALA A 312 3.63 -13.43 -30.63
C ALA A 312 4.98 -12.87 -31.11
N ALA A 313 5.21 -12.87 -32.42
CA ALA A 313 6.43 -12.29 -33.01
C ALA A 313 6.56 -10.77 -32.79
N HIS A 314 5.45 -10.03 -32.86
CA HIS A 314 5.44 -8.59 -32.54
C HIS A 314 5.68 -8.30 -31.07
N LEU A 315 5.09 -9.09 -30.18
CA LEU A 315 5.32 -8.99 -28.74
C LEU A 315 6.78 -9.24 -28.37
N SER A 316 7.37 -10.31 -28.92
CA SER A 316 8.79 -10.62 -28.73
C SER A 316 9.69 -9.47 -29.20
N LYS A 317 9.42 -8.91 -30.38
CA LYS A 317 10.15 -7.75 -30.92
C LYS A 317 10.03 -6.50 -30.04
N TRP A 318 8.87 -6.26 -29.46
CA TRP A 318 8.64 -5.14 -28.54
C TRP A 318 9.31 -5.39 -27.19
N ARG A 319 9.24 -6.62 -26.67
CA ARG A 319 9.94 -7.03 -25.44
C ARG A 319 11.44 -6.78 -25.57
N ASN A 320 12.07 -7.28 -26.62
CA ASN A 320 13.51 -7.07 -26.83
C ASN A 320 13.87 -5.57 -26.89
N LYS A 321 13.07 -4.75 -27.60
CA LYS A 321 13.31 -3.30 -27.62
C LYS A 321 13.12 -2.60 -26.27
N LEU A 322 12.23 -3.13 -25.41
CA LEU A 322 12.03 -2.59 -24.06
C LEU A 322 13.17 -3.01 -23.12
N VAL A 323 13.72 -4.21 -23.31
CA VAL A 323 14.92 -4.69 -22.62
C VAL A 323 16.15 -3.88 -23.05
N GLU A 324 16.37 -3.69 -24.35
CA GLU A 324 17.45 -2.84 -24.89
C GLU A 324 17.41 -1.41 -24.34
N LYS A 325 16.21 -0.87 -24.09
CA LYS A 325 16.00 0.46 -23.49
C LYS A 325 16.08 0.45 -21.98
N GLY A 326 16.30 -0.70 -21.34
CA GLY A 326 16.30 -0.87 -19.89
C GLY A 326 14.94 -0.58 -19.23
N LEU A 327 13.84 -0.77 -19.95
CA LEU A 327 12.46 -0.59 -19.48
C LEU A 327 11.83 -1.90 -19.01
N LEU A 328 12.39 -3.05 -19.43
CA LEU A 328 12.09 -4.40 -18.96
C LEU A 328 13.41 -5.08 -18.56
N ALA A 329 13.34 -5.97 -17.58
CA ALA A 329 14.43 -6.92 -17.31
C ALA A 329 14.48 -7.97 -18.43
N GLU A 330 15.66 -8.51 -18.71
CA GLU A 330 15.87 -9.60 -19.69
C GLU A 330 14.99 -10.82 -19.46
#